data_faa185718ca98aec0e6e89e7ec981530
#
_entry.id   faa185718ca98aec0e6e89e7ec981530
#
_cell.length_a   1.000
_cell.length_b   1.000
_cell.length_c   1.000
_cell.angle_alpha   90.00
_cell.angle_beta   90.00
_cell.angle_gamma   90.00
#
_symmetry.space_group_name_H-M   'P 1'
#
loop_
_entity.id
_entity.type
_entity.pdbx_description
1 polymer ?
#
loop_
_entity_poly.entity_id
_entity_poly.type
_entity_poly.pdbx_seq_one_letter_code
_entity_poly.pdbx_strand_id
1 'polypeptide(L)'
;MKLSENEYQNYTAILRAELIPAMGCTEPIAIAYAAAMTRKLLGEIPIRITVNCSGNIIKNVKGVTVPNSGGQKGIEVAAILGMVGGDPDKKLEVIAGVTDEDREECRRLNETKICDVNLAEDVPNLYIEIIMESEEHTACVRIANHHTDIVYMKKDEEVLRDIENAVVEENADETVRADRNKMSLQELLEYANTVDLAEIKDVIQRQIEMNSKISQEGLDNAWGAQIGKTILENWGDDVRTEACAAAAAGSDARMSGCPLPVVINSGSGNQGITVTMPVLVYAREWHISEEKMYRAMLVSNLVSIYIKHYIGALSAFCGAVSAACGSGAAITFMASGDYQHIGRTITNTLANVGGIVCDGAKSSCAAKIAASVNAALLAHYMSMSDKQFQAGEGIVEQDVEETIKNMGYIGRVGMKSTDKEILNVMIDKADVDANL
;
A
#
# COMPACT_ATOMS: atom_id res chain seq x y z
N MET A 1 -11.84 -26.86 11.03
CA MET A 1 -10.52 -26.90 11.72
C MET A 1 -10.60 -25.91 12.86
N LYS A 2 -10.01 -26.14 14.03
CA LYS A 2 -10.04 -25.16 15.11
C LYS A 2 -8.62 -24.62 15.25
N LEU A 3 -8.47 -23.30 15.15
CA LEU A 3 -7.18 -22.65 15.34
C LEU A 3 -6.71 -22.74 16.79
N SER A 4 -5.41 -22.84 17.00
CA SER A 4 -4.78 -22.69 18.31
C SER A 4 -4.75 -21.21 18.73
N GLU A 5 -4.56 -20.94 20.00
CA GLU A 5 -4.42 -19.59 20.54
C GLU A 5 -3.29 -18.81 19.84
N ASN A 6 -2.15 -19.45 19.59
CA ASN A 6 -1.02 -18.82 18.89
C ASN A 6 -1.35 -18.44 17.44
N GLU A 7 -2.17 -19.23 16.73
CA GLU A 7 -2.63 -18.89 15.39
C GLU A 7 -3.59 -17.70 15.41
N TYR A 8 -4.53 -17.64 16.36
CA TYR A 8 -5.39 -16.46 16.55
C TYR A 8 -4.57 -15.21 16.81
N GLN A 9 -3.61 -15.27 17.72
CA GLN A 9 -2.73 -14.15 18.06
C GLN A 9 -1.89 -13.72 16.86
N ASN A 10 -1.41 -14.67 16.04
CA ASN A 10 -0.67 -14.35 14.82
C ASN A 10 -1.51 -13.57 13.81
N TYR A 11 -2.75 -13.99 13.52
CA TYR A 11 -3.62 -13.26 12.58
C TYR A 11 -4.00 -11.88 13.12
N THR A 12 -4.28 -11.75 14.40
CA THR A 12 -4.53 -10.46 15.05
C THR A 12 -3.31 -9.55 14.96
N ALA A 13 -2.11 -10.07 15.22
CA ALA A 13 -0.86 -9.32 15.10
C ALA A 13 -0.57 -8.88 13.66
N ILE A 14 -0.83 -9.74 12.66
CA ILE A 14 -0.71 -9.39 11.23
C ILE A 14 -1.64 -8.21 10.91
N LEU A 15 -2.91 -8.28 11.27
CA LEU A 15 -3.86 -7.20 11.01
C LEU A 15 -3.45 -5.89 11.68
N ARG A 16 -3.03 -5.92 12.94
CA ARG A 16 -2.59 -4.72 13.67
C ARG A 16 -1.31 -4.12 13.09
N ALA A 17 -0.41 -4.93 12.56
CA ALA A 17 0.83 -4.47 11.92
C ALA A 17 0.59 -3.88 10.52
N GLU A 18 -0.38 -4.43 9.77
CA GLU A 18 -0.65 -4.03 8.39
C GLU A 18 -1.65 -2.87 8.26
N LEU A 19 -2.65 -2.80 9.16
CA LEU A 19 -3.75 -1.84 9.07
C LEU A 19 -3.46 -0.60 9.93
N ILE A 20 -2.51 0.20 9.46
CA ILE A 20 -2.10 1.43 10.14
C ILE A 20 -2.56 2.68 9.36
N PRO A 21 -2.84 3.79 10.05
CA PRO A 21 -3.13 5.06 9.41
C PRO A 21 -1.91 5.58 8.65
N ALA A 22 -2.14 6.16 7.48
CA ALA A 22 -1.13 6.85 6.70
C ALA A 22 -1.74 8.00 5.89
N MET A 23 -1.00 9.06 5.72
CA MET A 23 -1.40 10.22 4.96
C MET A 23 -0.90 10.12 3.52
N GLY A 24 -1.79 10.18 2.53
CA GLY A 24 -1.43 10.17 1.12
C GLY A 24 -0.61 8.93 0.68
N CYS A 25 0.36 9.13 -0.22
CA CYS A 25 1.25 8.06 -0.68
C CYS A 25 2.32 7.76 0.37
N THR A 26 2.51 6.48 0.70
CA THR A 26 3.39 6.04 1.80
C THR A 26 4.87 6.30 1.53
N GLU A 27 5.31 6.21 0.28
CA GLU A 27 6.72 6.40 -0.08
C GLU A 27 7.20 7.85 0.10
N PRO A 28 6.51 8.90 -0.41
CA PRO A 28 6.90 10.27 -0.08
C PRO A 28 6.80 10.58 1.41
N ILE A 29 5.85 9.98 2.12
CA ILE A 29 5.75 10.13 3.58
C ILE A 29 6.93 9.48 4.29
N ALA A 30 7.40 8.31 3.85
CA ALA A 30 8.61 7.68 4.41
C ALA A 30 9.87 8.52 4.17
N ILE A 31 9.99 9.19 3.01
CA ILE A 31 11.06 10.16 2.76
C ILE A 31 10.95 11.35 3.71
N ALA A 32 9.76 11.92 3.86
CA ALA A 32 9.53 13.03 4.79
C ALA A 32 9.81 12.62 6.25
N TYR A 33 9.45 11.39 6.64
CA TYR A 33 9.74 10.84 7.95
C TYR A 33 11.25 10.68 8.18
N ALA A 34 11.97 10.09 7.23
CA ALA A 34 13.43 9.99 7.31
C ALA A 34 14.08 11.37 7.41
N ALA A 35 13.60 12.35 6.61
CA ALA A 35 14.11 13.71 6.62
C ALA A 35 13.83 14.44 7.95
N ALA A 36 12.63 14.31 8.51
CA ALA A 36 12.29 14.87 9.82
C ALA A 36 13.15 14.27 10.95
N MET A 37 13.40 12.95 10.91
CA MET A 37 14.30 12.26 11.84
C MET A 37 15.74 12.74 11.69
N THR A 38 16.24 12.88 10.45
CA THR A 38 17.60 13.37 10.18
C THR A 38 17.76 14.80 10.68
N ARG A 39 16.76 15.66 10.46
CA ARG A 39 16.74 17.05 10.96
C ARG A 39 16.75 17.11 12.49
N LYS A 40 15.95 16.25 13.16
CA LYS A 40 15.93 16.11 14.63
C LYS A 40 17.29 15.67 15.16
N LEU A 41 17.96 14.75 14.46
CA LEU A 41 19.28 14.23 14.81
C LEU A 41 20.38 15.27 14.61
N LEU A 42 20.37 15.99 13.46
CA LEU A 42 21.32 17.07 13.15
C LEU A 42 21.26 18.17 14.21
N GLY A 43 20.04 18.57 14.60
CA GLY A 43 19.80 19.59 15.63
C GLY A 43 19.74 21.03 15.11
N GLU A 44 20.07 21.26 13.86
CA GLU A 44 20.15 22.58 13.21
C GLU A 44 19.68 22.54 11.75
N ILE A 45 19.51 23.71 11.12
CA ILE A 45 19.05 23.80 9.71
C ILE A 45 20.19 23.36 8.78
N PRO A 46 19.98 22.38 7.91
CA PRO A 46 21.00 21.93 6.98
C PRO A 46 21.22 22.95 5.86
N ILE A 47 22.44 22.98 5.33
CA ILE A 47 22.82 23.70 4.11
C ILE A 47 22.76 22.80 2.88
N ARG A 48 22.73 21.48 3.05
CA ARG A 48 22.60 20.47 2.00
C ARG A 48 21.84 19.27 2.46
N ILE A 49 21.04 18.69 1.56
CA ILE A 49 20.30 17.45 1.75
C ILE A 49 20.69 16.50 0.62
N THR A 50 21.07 15.28 0.93
CA THR A 50 21.26 14.21 -0.05
C THR A 50 20.28 13.08 0.24
N VAL A 51 19.53 12.66 -0.79
CA VAL A 51 18.56 11.57 -0.73
C VAL A 51 19.03 10.45 -1.64
N ASN A 52 19.39 9.31 -1.06
CA ASN A 52 19.73 8.09 -1.81
C ASN A 52 18.54 7.12 -1.70
N CYS A 53 17.95 6.77 -2.84
CA CYS A 53 16.75 5.93 -2.88
C CYS A 53 16.92 4.75 -3.82
N SER A 54 16.29 3.61 -3.47
CA SER A 54 16.11 2.51 -4.41
C SER A 54 15.29 2.93 -5.63
N GLY A 55 15.45 2.21 -6.74
CA GLY A 55 14.70 2.47 -7.96
C GLY A 55 13.18 2.42 -7.76
N ASN A 56 12.69 1.57 -6.88
CA ASN A 56 11.26 1.48 -6.55
C ASN A 56 10.74 2.74 -5.83
N ILE A 57 11.52 3.32 -4.93
CA ILE A 57 11.17 4.59 -4.28
C ILE A 57 11.14 5.72 -5.31
N ILE A 58 12.17 5.82 -6.18
CA ILE A 58 12.19 6.82 -7.25
C ILE A 58 10.97 6.68 -8.15
N LYS A 59 10.67 5.47 -8.62
CA LYS A 59 9.51 5.17 -9.45
C LYS A 59 8.19 5.62 -8.81
N ASN A 60 8.02 5.39 -7.51
CA ASN A 60 6.78 5.67 -6.80
C ASN A 60 6.62 7.13 -6.36
N VAL A 61 7.69 7.92 -6.31
CA VAL A 61 7.64 9.28 -5.77
C VAL A 61 7.83 10.36 -6.84
N LYS A 62 8.61 10.11 -7.90
CA LYS A 62 8.99 11.11 -8.91
C LYS A 62 7.81 11.95 -9.45
N GLY A 63 6.67 11.32 -9.71
CA GLY A 63 5.49 11.97 -10.29
C GLY A 63 4.33 12.22 -9.35
N VAL A 64 4.45 11.83 -8.08
CA VAL A 64 3.33 11.88 -7.12
C VAL A 64 3.26 13.23 -6.40
N THR A 65 2.04 13.70 -6.15
CA THR A 65 1.82 14.87 -5.30
C THR A 65 2.13 14.50 -3.86
N VAL A 66 3.05 15.24 -3.24
CA VAL A 66 3.36 15.08 -1.81
C VAL A 66 2.16 15.54 -1.00
N PRO A 67 1.64 14.73 -0.09
CA PRO A 67 0.48 15.12 0.73
C PRO A 67 0.74 16.42 1.50
N ASN A 68 -0.29 17.22 1.65
CA ASN A 68 -0.23 18.49 2.39
C ASN A 68 0.84 19.49 1.93
N SER A 69 1.40 19.31 0.72
CA SER A 69 2.45 20.18 0.15
C SER A 69 1.92 21.40 -0.61
N GLY A 70 0.59 21.54 -0.75
CA GLY A 70 0.02 22.55 -1.64
C GLY A 70 0.20 22.21 -3.13
N GLY A 71 0.17 20.92 -3.49
CA GLY A 71 0.23 20.42 -4.86
C GLY A 71 1.64 20.20 -5.42
N GLN A 72 2.68 20.39 -4.61
CA GLN A 72 4.07 20.14 -5.01
C GLN A 72 4.37 18.65 -5.14
N LYS A 73 5.35 18.27 -5.97
CA LYS A 73 5.63 16.86 -6.32
C LYS A 73 7.11 16.52 -6.17
N GLY A 74 7.39 15.23 -6.01
CA GLY A 74 8.73 14.67 -6.12
C GLY A 74 9.41 14.37 -4.80
N ILE A 75 10.59 13.78 -4.92
CA ILE A 75 11.41 13.30 -3.79
C ILE A 75 11.97 14.49 -3.01
N GLU A 76 12.47 15.50 -3.72
CA GLU A 76 13.04 16.71 -3.16
C GLU A 76 12.02 17.42 -2.26
N VAL A 77 10.80 17.58 -2.76
CA VAL A 77 9.70 18.21 -2.00
C VAL A 77 9.37 17.40 -0.75
N ALA A 78 9.32 16.07 -0.84
CA ALA A 78 9.05 15.20 0.32
C ALA A 78 10.13 15.36 1.39
N ALA A 79 11.41 15.37 0.99
CA ALA A 79 12.54 15.52 1.91
C ALA A 79 12.57 16.92 2.54
N ILE A 80 12.41 17.98 1.74
CA ILE A 80 12.44 19.36 2.23
C ILE A 80 11.25 19.62 3.16
N LEU A 81 10.04 19.19 2.78
CA LEU A 81 8.84 19.41 3.59
C LEU A 81 8.92 18.67 4.93
N GLY A 82 9.44 17.44 4.93
CA GLY A 82 9.72 16.67 6.15
C GLY A 82 10.75 17.36 7.06
N MET A 83 11.78 17.96 6.47
CA MET A 83 12.81 18.71 7.18
C MET A 83 12.27 20.02 7.78
N VAL A 84 11.42 20.76 7.06
CA VAL A 84 10.91 22.09 7.47
C VAL A 84 9.82 21.96 8.54
N GLY A 85 8.76 21.19 8.26
CA GLY A 85 7.54 21.14 9.08
C GLY A 85 7.17 19.75 9.60
N GLY A 86 8.05 18.75 9.41
CA GLY A 86 7.75 17.38 9.82
C GLY A 86 7.89 17.12 11.32
N ASP A 87 6.90 16.42 11.87
CA ASP A 87 6.93 15.87 13.25
C ASP A 87 7.25 14.37 13.18
N PRO A 88 8.51 13.96 13.47
CA PRO A 88 8.91 12.56 13.32
C PRO A 88 8.21 11.61 14.29
N ASP A 89 7.64 12.09 15.38
CA ASP A 89 6.95 11.24 16.35
C ASP A 89 5.59 10.75 15.79
N LYS A 90 5.08 11.38 14.73
CA LYS A 90 3.87 10.98 13.99
C LYS A 90 4.09 9.97 12.86
N LYS A 91 5.32 9.51 12.63
CA LYS A 91 5.65 8.48 11.62
C LYS A 91 5.01 8.75 10.24
N LEU A 92 4.06 7.90 9.81
CA LEU A 92 3.38 8.03 8.51
C LEU A 92 2.35 9.18 8.43
N GLU A 93 2.21 9.96 9.46
CA GLU A 93 1.47 11.23 9.51
C GLU A 93 2.41 12.43 9.77
N VAL A 94 3.71 12.25 9.53
CA VAL A 94 4.79 13.21 9.84
C VAL A 94 4.54 14.64 9.34
N ILE A 95 3.92 14.82 8.18
CA ILE A 95 3.61 16.12 7.60
C ILE A 95 2.14 16.55 7.76
N ALA A 96 1.39 15.90 8.67
CA ALA A 96 -0.02 16.25 8.91
C ALA A 96 -0.19 17.68 9.49
N GLY A 97 0.79 18.16 10.25
CA GLY A 97 0.79 19.48 10.88
C GLY A 97 1.44 20.60 10.08
N VAL A 98 1.86 20.35 8.84
CA VAL A 98 2.53 21.34 7.98
C VAL A 98 1.63 22.54 7.73
N THR A 99 2.17 23.74 7.95
CA THR A 99 1.51 25.03 7.78
C THR A 99 1.68 25.60 6.37
N ASP A 100 1.03 26.72 6.08
CA ASP A 100 1.23 27.43 4.79
C ASP A 100 2.63 28.06 4.72
N GLU A 101 3.19 28.49 5.84
CA GLU A 101 4.56 29.00 5.95
C GLU A 101 5.58 27.89 5.64
N ASP A 102 5.37 26.67 6.14
CA ASP A 102 6.23 25.52 5.82
C ASP A 102 6.19 25.17 4.33
N ARG A 103 5.01 25.24 3.71
CA ARG A 103 4.85 25.00 2.26
C ARG A 103 5.59 26.03 1.42
N GLU A 104 5.54 27.30 1.82
CA GLU A 104 6.23 28.38 1.14
C GLU A 104 7.75 28.24 1.31
N GLU A 105 8.22 27.94 2.52
CA GLU A 105 9.64 27.71 2.78
C GLU A 105 10.15 26.47 2.01
N CYS A 106 9.35 25.40 1.95
CA CYS A 106 9.66 24.23 1.12
C CYS A 106 9.84 24.62 -0.35
N ARG A 107 8.96 25.44 -0.91
CA ARG A 107 9.04 25.91 -2.29
C ARG A 107 10.32 26.72 -2.50
N ARG A 108 10.61 27.68 -1.61
CA ARG A 108 11.80 28.52 -1.66
C ARG A 108 13.09 27.68 -1.61
N LEU A 109 13.19 26.73 -0.70
CA LEU A 109 14.36 25.85 -0.57
C LEU A 109 14.53 24.92 -1.77
N ASN A 110 13.42 24.42 -2.34
CA ASN A 110 13.49 23.58 -3.54
C ASN A 110 14.02 24.34 -4.75
N GLU A 111 13.68 25.63 -4.88
CA GLU A 111 14.23 26.53 -5.94
C GLU A 111 15.73 26.73 -5.80
N THR A 112 16.26 26.72 -4.58
CA THR A 112 17.72 26.83 -4.34
C THR A 112 18.50 25.55 -4.61
N LYS A 113 17.79 24.43 -4.92
CA LYS A 113 18.37 23.09 -5.14
C LYS A 113 19.20 22.60 -3.96
N ILE A 114 18.71 22.84 -2.75
CA ILE A 114 19.33 22.36 -1.52
C ILE A 114 19.37 20.83 -1.42
N CYS A 115 18.52 20.12 -2.19
CA CYS A 115 18.33 18.68 -2.15
C CYS A 115 18.79 18.01 -3.45
N ASP A 116 19.73 17.06 -3.32
CA ASP A 116 20.20 16.19 -4.39
C ASP A 116 19.60 14.80 -4.23
N VAL A 117 19.11 14.19 -5.33
CA VAL A 117 18.53 12.83 -5.34
C VAL A 117 19.36 11.88 -6.17
N ASN A 118 19.74 10.75 -5.60
CA ASN A 118 20.56 9.73 -6.26
C ASN A 118 19.86 8.35 -6.24
N LEU A 119 20.10 7.57 -7.29
CA LEU A 119 19.73 6.16 -7.35
C LEU A 119 20.74 5.34 -6.53
N ALA A 120 20.27 4.62 -5.52
CA ALA A 120 21.03 3.61 -4.82
C ALA A 120 20.85 2.24 -5.51
N GLU A 121 21.95 1.64 -5.93
CA GLU A 121 21.97 0.32 -6.56
C GLU A 121 22.31 -0.76 -5.52
N ASP A 122 21.91 -2.01 -5.78
CA ASP A 122 22.17 -3.18 -4.92
C ASP A 122 21.64 -3.05 -3.47
N VAL A 123 20.56 -2.31 -3.29
CA VAL A 123 19.86 -2.11 -2.02
C VAL A 123 18.50 -2.81 -2.00
N PRO A 124 17.87 -2.98 -0.82
CA PRO A 124 16.49 -3.47 -0.72
C PRO A 124 15.50 -2.66 -1.57
N ASN A 125 14.42 -3.29 -2.03
CA ASN A 125 13.38 -2.63 -2.84
C ASN A 125 12.79 -1.37 -2.19
N LEU A 126 12.64 -1.38 -0.87
CA LEU A 126 12.35 -0.19 -0.08
C LEU A 126 13.64 0.23 0.63
N TYR A 127 14.25 1.28 0.14
CA TYR A 127 15.46 1.87 0.70
C TYR A 127 15.45 3.38 0.52
N ILE A 128 15.63 4.08 1.63
CA ILE A 128 15.68 5.55 1.70
C ILE A 128 16.81 5.89 2.67
N GLU A 129 17.77 6.66 2.21
CA GLU A 129 18.82 7.23 3.04
C GLU A 129 18.80 8.74 2.89
N ILE A 130 18.70 9.45 4.00
CA ILE A 130 18.78 10.90 4.06
C ILE A 130 20.04 11.30 4.77
N ILE A 131 20.86 12.12 4.11
CA ILE A 131 22.04 12.74 4.69
C ILE A 131 21.81 14.25 4.70
N MET A 132 22.00 14.87 5.85
CA MET A 132 21.91 16.33 6.01
C MET A 132 23.22 16.85 6.58
N GLU A 133 23.71 17.92 5.96
CA GLU A 133 24.97 18.58 6.33
C GLU A 133 24.67 20.02 6.72
N SER A 134 25.25 20.47 7.82
CA SER A 134 25.35 21.87 8.22
C SER A 134 26.80 22.36 8.08
N GLU A 135 27.13 23.53 8.61
CA GLU A 135 28.52 24.02 8.61
C GLU A 135 29.43 23.18 9.53
N GLU A 136 28.90 22.60 10.59
CA GLU A 136 29.68 21.93 11.64
C GLU A 136 29.38 20.42 11.78
N HIS A 137 28.17 19.98 11.38
CA HIS A 137 27.68 18.63 11.64
C HIS A 137 27.09 17.94 10.42
N THR A 138 27.13 16.60 10.45
CA THR A 138 26.48 15.74 9.48
C THR A 138 25.58 14.72 10.21
N ALA A 139 24.38 14.51 9.71
CA ALA A 139 23.48 13.46 10.20
C ALA A 139 22.99 12.57 9.06
N CYS A 140 22.85 11.28 9.35
CA CYS A 140 22.35 10.28 8.41
C CYS A 140 21.28 9.42 9.07
N VAL A 141 20.16 9.22 8.39
CA VAL A 141 19.11 8.25 8.77
C VAL A 141 18.76 7.40 7.57
N ARG A 142 18.64 6.08 7.78
CA ARG A 142 18.28 5.11 6.75
C ARG A 142 17.05 4.31 7.16
N ILE A 143 16.11 4.20 6.22
CA ILE A 143 14.93 3.35 6.32
C ILE A 143 15.06 2.23 5.30
N ALA A 144 14.78 0.97 5.70
CA ALA A 144 14.79 -0.17 4.79
C ALA A 144 13.69 -1.17 5.15
N ASN A 145 13.25 -1.95 4.15
CA ASN A 145 12.27 -3.03 4.24
C ASN A 145 10.81 -2.59 4.49
N HIS A 146 10.54 -1.75 5.49
CA HIS A 146 9.23 -1.17 5.77
C HIS A 146 9.33 0.35 5.90
N HIS A 147 8.23 1.06 5.63
CA HIS A 147 8.20 2.53 5.52
C HIS A 147 8.59 3.29 6.81
N THR A 148 8.58 2.61 7.95
CA THR A 148 8.92 3.21 9.26
C THR A 148 10.11 2.56 9.95
N ASP A 149 10.76 1.59 9.32
CA ASP A 149 11.87 0.85 9.92
C ASP A 149 13.18 1.58 9.72
N ILE A 150 13.56 2.37 10.71
CA ILE A 150 14.88 3.02 10.75
C ILE A 150 15.92 1.95 11.11
N VAL A 151 16.74 1.60 10.12
CA VAL A 151 17.77 0.57 10.24
C VAL A 151 19.14 1.13 10.60
N TYR A 152 19.40 2.42 10.31
CA TYR A 152 20.66 3.07 10.57
C TYR A 152 20.45 4.53 10.98
N MET A 153 21.25 5.00 11.98
CA MET A 153 21.33 6.39 12.40
C MET A 153 22.78 6.73 12.75
N LYS A 154 23.28 7.83 12.20
CA LYS A 154 24.62 8.33 12.49
C LYS A 154 24.59 9.86 12.62
N LYS A 155 25.35 10.40 13.59
CA LYS A 155 25.68 11.84 13.69
C LYS A 155 27.19 11.99 13.77
N ASP A 156 27.76 12.76 12.86
CA ASP A 156 29.21 12.90 12.70
C ASP A 156 29.90 11.53 12.61
N GLU A 157 30.80 11.18 13.52
CA GLU A 157 31.45 9.88 13.57
C GLU A 157 30.71 8.87 14.46
N GLU A 158 29.69 9.28 15.20
CA GLU A 158 28.96 8.42 16.13
C GLU A 158 27.82 7.68 15.47
N VAL A 159 27.86 6.35 15.45
CA VAL A 159 26.76 5.47 15.01
C VAL A 159 25.85 5.21 16.19
N LEU A 160 24.62 5.72 16.11
CA LEU A 160 23.61 5.61 17.17
C LEU A 160 22.69 4.39 16.99
N ARG A 161 22.58 3.90 15.76
CA ARG A 161 21.79 2.71 15.41
C ARG A 161 22.40 2.04 14.17
N ASP A 162 22.61 0.73 14.25
CA ASP A 162 22.97 -0.10 13.11
C ASP A 162 22.40 -1.50 13.32
N ILE A 163 21.20 -1.76 12.77
CA ILE A 163 20.57 -3.08 12.82
C ILE A 163 20.76 -3.88 11.53
N GLU A 164 21.39 -3.31 10.51
CA GLU A 164 21.76 -4.03 9.28
C GLU A 164 22.92 -5.02 9.56
N ASN A 165 23.81 -4.66 10.49
CA ASN A 165 24.95 -5.45 10.90
C ASN A 165 24.81 -6.06 12.30
N ALA A 166 23.69 -5.82 13.00
CA ALA A 166 23.46 -6.41 14.31
C ALA A 166 23.21 -7.93 14.15
N VAL A 167 24.08 -8.74 14.77
CA VAL A 167 23.73 -10.12 15.09
C VAL A 167 22.49 -10.05 15.96
N VAL A 168 21.36 -10.57 15.48
CA VAL A 168 20.09 -10.57 16.21
C VAL A 168 20.31 -11.39 17.47
N GLU A 169 20.58 -10.75 18.59
CA GLU A 169 20.44 -11.39 19.90
C GLU A 169 18.94 -11.65 20.09
N GLU A 170 18.57 -12.91 20.23
CA GLU A 170 17.22 -13.39 20.51
C GLU A 170 16.79 -13.04 21.94
N ASN A 171 16.73 -11.75 22.27
CA ASN A 171 16.16 -11.24 23.51
C ASN A 171 15.17 -10.13 23.20
N ALA A 172 14.09 -10.49 22.52
CA ALA A 172 12.93 -9.64 22.40
C ALA A 172 11.77 -10.25 23.18
N ASP A 173 11.16 -9.42 24.01
CA ASP A 173 9.86 -9.67 24.65
C ASP A 173 8.96 -10.57 23.82
N GLU A 174 8.27 -11.51 24.48
CA GLU A 174 7.31 -12.46 23.88
C GLU A 174 6.06 -11.79 23.30
N THR A 175 6.20 -10.64 22.64
CA THR A 175 5.14 -10.12 21.77
C THR A 175 5.12 -11.00 20.52
N VAL A 176 4.00 -11.67 20.27
CA VAL A 176 3.77 -12.50 19.09
C VAL A 176 4.12 -11.69 17.84
N ARG A 177 5.25 -12.02 17.19
CA ARG A 177 5.64 -11.39 15.93
C ARG A 177 4.69 -11.87 14.84
N ALA A 178 4.14 -10.93 14.08
CA ALA A 178 3.30 -11.20 12.93
C ALA A 178 4.08 -12.02 11.88
N ASP A 179 3.81 -13.32 11.80
CA ASP A 179 4.47 -14.25 10.87
C ASP A 179 3.54 -14.60 9.70
N ARG A 180 3.79 -13.96 8.56
CA ARG A 180 2.98 -14.15 7.34
C ARG A 180 3.27 -15.48 6.63
N ASN A 181 4.39 -16.16 6.95
CA ASN A 181 4.70 -17.48 6.37
C ASN A 181 3.77 -18.59 6.88
N LYS A 182 3.08 -18.33 8.00
CA LYS A 182 2.12 -19.26 8.60
C LYS A 182 0.68 -19.07 8.12
N MET A 183 0.45 -18.16 7.17
CA MET A 183 -0.90 -17.94 6.64
C MET A 183 -1.30 -19.03 5.65
N SER A 184 -2.58 -19.43 5.72
CA SER A 184 -3.26 -20.21 4.69
C SER A 184 -4.68 -19.68 4.48
N LEU A 185 -5.26 -19.93 3.30
CA LEU A 185 -6.62 -19.49 3.00
C LEU A 185 -7.63 -20.13 3.96
N GLN A 186 -7.44 -21.39 4.30
CA GLN A 186 -8.34 -22.10 5.20
C GLN A 186 -8.32 -21.50 6.62
N GLU A 187 -7.13 -21.22 7.15
CA GLU A 187 -6.97 -20.66 8.49
C GLU A 187 -7.45 -19.22 8.60
N LEU A 188 -7.16 -18.38 7.60
CA LEU A 188 -7.66 -17.01 7.63
C LEU A 188 -9.19 -16.94 7.57
N LEU A 189 -9.86 -17.87 6.88
CA LEU A 189 -11.32 -17.96 6.88
C LEU A 189 -11.85 -18.46 8.23
N GLU A 190 -11.18 -19.43 8.85
CA GLU A 190 -11.53 -19.88 10.19
C GLU A 190 -11.37 -18.77 11.22
N TYR A 191 -10.25 -18.02 11.16
CA TYR A 191 -10.02 -16.84 11.99
C TYR A 191 -11.15 -15.82 11.82
N ALA A 192 -11.47 -15.43 10.59
CA ALA A 192 -12.51 -14.45 10.30
C ALA A 192 -13.89 -14.88 10.82
N ASN A 193 -14.20 -16.19 10.79
CA ASN A 193 -15.47 -16.73 11.28
C ASN A 193 -15.56 -16.79 12.80
N THR A 194 -14.44 -16.96 13.50
CA THR A 194 -14.47 -17.41 14.91
C THR A 194 -13.78 -16.47 15.90
N VAL A 195 -12.97 -15.51 15.43
CA VAL A 195 -12.31 -14.53 16.31
C VAL A 195 -13.35 -13.71 17.10
N ASP A 196 -13.03 -13.41 18.36
CA ASP A 196 -13.77 -12.40 19.10
C ASP A 196 -13.53 -11.03 18.46
N LEU A 197 -14.57 -10.46 17.87
CA LEU A 197 -14.46 -9.17 17.18
C LEU A 197 -14.02 -8.04 18.12
N ALA A 198 -14.22 -8.16 19.43
CA ALA A 198 -13.78 -7.17 20.39
C ALA A 198 -12.26 -6.96 20.34
N GLU A 199 -11.48 -7.98 19.96
CA GLU A 199 -10.02 -7.91 19.88
C GLU A 199 -9.49 -7.10 18.68
N ILE A 200 -10.29 -6.89 17.63
CA ILE A 200 -9.85 -6.32 16.35
C ILE A 200 -10.78 -5.23 15.82
N LYS A 201 -11.96 -5.05 16.42
CA LYS A 201 -12.98 -4.11 15.95
C LYS A 201 -12.45 -2.68 15.84
N ASP A 202 -11.63 -2.24 16.77
CA ASP A 202 -11.01 -0.90 16.78
C ASP A 202 -10.23 -0.60 15.51
N VAL A 203 -9.46 -1.58 15.02
CA VAL A 203 -8.64 -1.47 13.81
C VAL A 203 -9.52 -1.41 12.56
N ILE A 204 -10.49 -2.33 12.46
CA ILE A 204 -11.38 -2.41 11.30
C ILE A 204 -12.32 -1.21 11.24
N GLN A 205 -12.86 -0.76 12.36
CA GLN A 205 -13.71 0.41 12.43
C GLN A 205 -12.96 1.67 11.95
N ARG A 206 -11.74 1.88 12.42
CA ARG A 206 -10.89 2.98 11.96
C ARG A 206 -10.63 2.91 10.46
N GLN A 207 -10.40 1.71 9.90
CA GLN A 207 -10.23 1.52 8.46
C GLN A 207 -11.50 1.91 7.70
N ILE A 208 -12.66 1.47 8.15
CA ILE A 208 -13.95 1.80 7.55
C ILE A 208 -14.16 3.31 7.55
N GLU A 209 -13.97 3.97 8.69
CA GLU A 209 -14.19 5.41 8.85
C GLU A 209 -13.27 6.24 7.95
N MET A 210 -11.96 5.98 7.99
CA MET A 210 -10.99 6.77 7.22
C MET A 210 -11.12 6.53 5.71
N ASN A 211 -11.26 5.27 5.29
CA ASN A 211 -11.30 4.93 3.87
C ASN A 211 -12.63 5.32 3.22
N SER A 212 -13.75 5.29 3.96
CA SER A 212 -15.03 5.83 3.48
C SER A 212 -14.97 7.33 3.31
N LYS A 213 -14.32 8.05 4.25
CA LYS A 213 -14.24 9.51 4.20
C LYS A 213 -13.47 10.00 2.97
N ILE A 214 -12.34 9.40 2.64
CA ILE A 214 -11.59 9.81 1.44
C ILE A 214 -12.28 9.35 0.15
N SER A 215 -12.99 8.23 0.16
CA SER A 215 -13.80 7.79 -0.97
C SER A 215 -14.93 8.78 -1.25
N GLN A 216 -15.64 9.21 -0.23
CA GLN A 216 -16.70 10.23 -0.34
C GLN A 216 -16.14 11.55 -0.83
N GLU A 217 -15.00 12.00 -0.30
CA GLU A 217 -14.29 13.19 -0.76
C GLU A 217 -13.97 13.14 -2.26
N GLY A 218 -13.54 11.98 -2.76
CA GLY A 218 -13.27 11.77 -4.18
C GLY A 218 -14.53 11.77 -5.05
N LEU A 219 -15.68 11.37 -4.49
CA LEU A 219 -16.98 11.45 -5.18
C LEU A 219 -17.55 12.87 -5.17
N ASP A 220 -17.37 13.62 -4.11
CA ASP A 220 -17.98 14.96 -3.97
C ASP A 220 -17.17 16.02 -4.73
N ASN A 221 -15.85 15.92 -4.73
CA ASN A 221 -14.96 16.95 -5.25
C ASN A 221 -14.18 16.49 -6.51
N ALA A 222 -13.64 17.45 -7.27
CA ALA A 222 -12.88 17.19 -8.50
C ALA A 222 -11.43 16.86 -8.18
N TRP A 223 -11.14 15.58 -7.93
CA TRP A 223 -9.80 15.05 -7.68
C TRP A 223 -9.27 14.24 -8.86
N GLY A 224 -8.03 14.49 -9.23
CA GLY A 224 -7.30 13.71 -10.23
C GLY A 224 -8.00 13.61 -11.58
N ALA A 225 -8.11 12.38 -12.08
CA ALA A 225 -8.79 12.09 -13.34
C ALA A 225 -10.31 11.84 -13.18
N GLN A 226 -10.83 11.93 -11.95
CA GLN A 226 -12.25 11.74 -11.62
C GLN A 226 -12.81 10.41 -12.13
N ILE A 227 -12.04 9.34 -12.02
CA ILE A 227 -12.41 8.00 -12.50
C ILE A 227 -13.69 7.52 -11.82
N GLY A 228 -13.79 7.70 -10.48
CA GLY A 228 -14.99 7.32 -9.74
C GLY A 228 -16.26 8.00 -10.26
N LYS A 229 -16.20 9.31 -10.51
CA LYS A 229 -17.34 10.07 -11.10
C LYS A 229 -17.65 9.61 -12.51
N THR A 230 -16.63 9.45 -13.35
CA THR A 230 -16.78 8.98 -14.73
C THR A 230 -17.49 7.61 -14.79
N ILE A 231 -17.17 6.71 -13.86
CA ILE A 231 -17.83 5.40 -13.75
C ILE A 231 -19.32 5.58 -13.43
N LEU A 232 -19.69 6.35 -12.41
CA LEU A 232 -21.07 6.59 -12.02
C LEU A 232 -21.90 7.24 -13.14
N GLU A 233 -21.28 8.13 -13.92
CA GLU A 233 -21.96 8.83 -15.02
C GLU A 233 -22.21 7.92 -16.25
N ASN A 234 -21.42 6.85 -16.44
CA ASN A 234 -21.39 6.15 -17.74
C ASN A 234 -21.66 4.63 -17.70
N TRP A 235 -21.49 3.94 -16.54
CA TRP A 235 -21.60 2.47 -16.51
C TRP A 235 -22.97 1.92 -16.13
N GLY A 236 -23.89 2.76 -15.68
CA GLY A 236 -25.22 2.36 -15.22
C GLY A 236 -25.36 2.46 -13.70
N ASP A 237 -26.55 2.09 -13.21
CA ASP A 237 -26.97 2.26 -11.82
C ASP A 237 -27.14 0.89 -11.15
N ASP A 238 -26.03 0.24 -10.83
CA ASP A 238 -26.00 -1.04 -10.13
C ASP A 238 -24.90 -1.06 -9.04
N VAL A 239 -25.00 -2.00 -8.10
CA VAL A 239 -24.09 -2.15 -6.98
C VAL A 239 -22.64 -2.38 -7.43
N ARG A 240 -22.42 -3.02 -8.59
CA ARG A 240 -21.09 -3.25 -9.15
C ARG A 240 -20.45 -1.94 -9.59
N THR A 241 -21.21 -1.12 -10.29
CA THR A 241 -20.78 0.23 -10.71
C THR A 241 -20.42 1.07 -9.51
N GLU A 242 -21.27 1.09 -8.48
CA GLU A 242 -21.03 1.84 -7.26
C GLU A 242 -19.76 1.34 -6.53
N ALA A 243 -19.55 0.03 -6.42
CA ALA A 243 -18.37 -0.54 -5.78
C ALA A 243 -17.07 -0.16 -6.49
N CYS A 244 -17.04 -0.21 -7.84
CA CYS A 244 -15.91 0.23 -8.64
C CYS A 244 -15.64 1.75 -8.48
N ALA A 245 -16.70 2.54 -8.53
CA ALA A 245 -16.63 3.99 -8.41
C ALA A 245 -16.13 4.44 -7.04
N ALA A 246 -16.64 3.87 -5.95
CA ALA A 246 -16.22 4.21 -4.59
C ALA A 246 -14.73 3.91 -4.35
N ALA A 247 -14.25 2.74 -4.81
CA ALA A 247 -12.83 2.39 -4.68
C ALA A 247 -11.93 3.31 -5.53
N ALA A 248 -12.34 3.63 -6.77
CA ALA A 248 -11.61 4.53 -7.66
C ALA A 248 -11.57 5.96 -7.13
N ALA A 249 -12.68 6.50 -6.63
CA ALA A 249 -12.78 7.87 -6.13
C ALA A 249 -11.85 8.13 -4.94
N GLY A 250 -11.75 7.18 -4.00
CA GLY A 250 -10.81 7.30 -2.90
C GLY A 250 -9.35 7.37 -3.38
N SER A 251 -9.02 6.62 -4.45
CA SER A 251 -7.71 6.71 -5.09
C SER A 251 -7.51 8.01 -5.88
N ASP A 252 -8.53 8.52 -6.56
CA ASP A 252 -8.48 9.84 -7.23
C ASP A 252 -8.08 10.93 -6.25
N ALA A 253 -8.77 11.02 -5.09
CA ALA A 253 -8.46 11.97 -4.03
C ALA A 253 -7.05 11.76 -3.47
N ARG A 254 -6.72 10.52 -3.10
CA ARG A 254 -5.44 10.19 -2.47
C ARG A 254 -4.25 10.48 -3.37
N MET A 255 -4.30 10.10 -4.66
CA MET A 255 -3.19 10.30 -5.60
C MET A 255 -3.01 11.75 -6.02
N SER A 256 -4.00 12.58 -5.75
CA SER A 256 -3.97 14.02 -6.05
C SER A 256 -3.61 14.90 -4.85
N GLY A 257 -3.19 14.27 -3.74
CA GLY A 257 -2.69 14.99 -2.57
C GLY A 257 -3.75 15.42 -1.55
N CYS A 258 -4.94 14.81 -1.59
CA CYS A 258 -5.96 15.02 -0.55
C CYS A 258 -5.35 14.78 0.85
N PRO A 259 -5.53 15.72 1.81
CA PRO A 259 -4.91 15.63 3.13
C PRO A 259 -5.62 14.67 4.10
N LEU A 260 -6.63 13.92 3.65
CA LEU A 260 -7.30 12.95 4.48
C LEU A 260 -6.45 11.68 4.64
N PRO A 261 -6.29 11.18 5.89
CA PRO A 261 -5.60 9.92 6.13
C PRO A 261 -6.43 8.73 5.68
N VAL A 262 -5.75 7.62 5.38
CA VAL A 262 -6.35 6.32 5.07
C VAL A 262 -5.73 5.25 5.96
N VAL A 263 -6.44 4.16 6.21
CA VAL A 263 -5.81 2.95 6.75
C VAL A 263 -5.31 2.12 5.58
N ILE A 264 -4.02 1.83 5.58
CA ILE A 264 -3.34 1.09 4.52
C ILE A 264 -3.60 -0.41 4.62
N ASN A 265 -3.29 -1.14 3.55
CA ASN A 265 -3.14 -2.60 3.53
C ASN A 265 -1.88 -2.92 2.75
N SER A 266 -1.04 -3.81 3.28
CA SER A 266 0.23 -4.21 2.65
C SER A 266 1.09 -3.02 2.21
N GLY A 267 1.19 -2.00 3.05
CA GLY A 267 1.99 -0.80 2.83
C GLY A 267 1.39 0.22 1.86
N SER A 268 0.15 0.04 1.37
CA SER A 268 -0.47 0.94 0.39
C SER A 268 -1.88 1.40 0.80
N GLY A 269 -2.12 2.73 0.80
CA GLY A 269 -3.45 3.29 1.02
C GLY A 269 -4.44 2.96 -0.09
N ASN A 270 -3.99 2.88 -1.34
CA ASN A 270 -4.82 2.44 -2.45
C ASN A 270 -5.32 1.00 -2.24
N GLN A 271 -4.46 0.10 -1.75
CA GLN A 271 -4.88 -1.25 -1.39
C GLN A 271 -5.87 -1.21 -0.21
N GLY A 272 -5.60 -0.39 0.83
CA GLY A 272 -6.53 -0.20 1.94
C GLY A 272 -7.92 0.24 1.50
N ILE A 273 -8.03 1.23 0.60
CA ILE A 273 -9.31 1.68 0.01
C ILE A 273 -9.97 0.55 -0.80
N THR A 274 -9.19 -0.19 -1.60
CA THR A 274 -9.70 -1.26 -2.48
C THR A 274 -10.24 -2.46 -1.70
N VAL A 275 -9.63 -2.84 -0.58
CA VAL A 275 -10.15 -3.91 0.28
C VAL A 275 -11.37 -3.47 1.10
N THR A 276 -11.60 -2.15 1.26
CA THR A 276 -12.67 -1.60 2.10
C THR A 276 -13.93 -1.30 1.30
N MET A 277 -13.82 -0.43 0.30
CA MET A 277 -14.99 0.21 -0.31
C MET A 277 -15.94 -0.76 -1.01
N PRO A 278 -15.48 -1.73 -1.82
CA PRO A 278 -16.40 -2.68 -2.46
C PRO A 278 -17.18 -3.52 -1.45
N VAL A 279 -16.53 -3.90 -0.32
CA VAL A 279 -17.17 -4.69 0.73
C VAL A 279 -18.28 -3.90 1.40
N LEU A 280 -18.05 -2.62 1.71
CA LEU A 280 -19.05 -1.76 2.35
C LEU A 280 -20.24 -1.48 1.43
N VAL A 281 -19.99 -1.24 0.14
CA VAL A 281 -21.05 -1.02 -0.85
C VAL A 281 -21.97 -2.24 -0.93
N TYR A 282 -21.39 -3.44 -1.08
CA TYR A 282 -22.17 -4.68 -1.12
C TYR A 282 -22.85 -5.00 0.20
N ALA A 283 -22.19 -4.75 1.35
CA ALA A 283 -22.80 -4.97 2.66
C ALA A 283 -24.04 -4.09 2.87
N ARG A 284 -23.98 -2.84 2.42
CA ARG A 284 -25.12 -1.92 2.45
C ARG A 284 -26.24 -2.38 1.53
N GLU A 285 -25.96 -2.69 0.27
CA GLU A 285 -26.92 -3.12 -0.72
C GLU A 285 -27.64 -4.41 -0.31
N TRP A 286 -26.91 -5.37 0.22
CA TRP A 286 -27.45 -6.66 0.67
C TRP A 286 -27.97 -6.66 2.11
N HIS A 287 -28.01 -5.51 2.78
CA HIS A 287 -28.45 -5.37 4.17
C HIS A 287 -27.76 -6.37 5.13
N ILE A 288 -26.45 -6.57 4.93
CA ILE A 288 -25.64 -7.48 5.73
C ILE A 288 -25.53 -6.95 7.17
N SER A 289 -25.64 -7.85 8.16
CA SER A 289 -25.47 -7.48 9.57
C SER A 289 -24.09 -6.89 9.83
N GLU A 290 -24.00 -5.98 10.80
CA GLU A 290 -22.74 -5.35 11.21
C GLU A 290 -21.66 -6.40 11.52
N GLU A 291 -22.01 -7.44 12.30
CA GLU A 291 -21.08 -8.52 12.62
C GLU A 291 -20.53 -9.20 11.36
N LYS A 292 -21.39 -9.60 10.43
CA LYS A 292 -20.99 -10.28 9.19
C LYS A 292 -20.15 -9.36 8.30
N MET A 293 -20.46 -8.08 8.27
CA MET A 293 -19.66 -7.07 7.55
C MET A 293 -18.24 -6.96 8.16
N TYR A 294 -18.09 -6.90 9.49
CA TYR A 294 -16.78 -6.90 10.12
C TYR A 294 -15.98 -8.17 9.78
N ARG A 295 -16.61 -9.35 9.83
CA ARG A 295 -15.97 -10.62 9.43
C ARG A 295 -15.56 -10.62 7.96
N ALA A 296 -16.39 -10.09 7.06
CA ALA A 296 -16.04 -9.90 5.66
C ALA A 296 -14.86 -8.95 5.47
N MET A 297 -14.77 -7.89 6.25
CA MET A 297 -13.62 -7.00 6.26
C MET A 297 -12.32 -7.72 6.69
N LEU A 298 -12.39 -8.65 7.65
CA LEU A 298 -11.24 -9.48 8.01
C LEU A 298 -10.81 -10.36 6.83
N VAL A 299 -11.75 -11.02 6.15
CA VAL A 299 -11.47 -11.82 4.94
C VAL A 299 -10.82 -10.95 3.86
N SER A 300 -11.39 -9.77 3.56
CA SER A 300 -10.87 -8.86 2.56
C SER A 300 -9.41 -8.48 2.80
N ASN A 301 -9.12 -8.06 4.03
CA ASN A 301 -7.78 -7.66 4.43
C ASN A 301 -6.79 -8.82 4.39
N LEU A 302 -7.13 -9.95 5.00
CA LEU A 302 -6.22 -11.10 5.12
C LEU A 302 -5.94 -11.77 3.77
N VAL A 303 -6.93 -11.90 2.88
CA VAL A 303 -6.71 -12.42 1.51
C VAL A 303 -5.77 -11.51 0.73
N SER A 304 -5.97 -10.19 0.80
CA SER A 304 -5.06 -9.22 0.16
C SER A 304 -3.64 -9.35 0.69
N ILE A 305 -3.44 -9.39 2.01
CA ILE A 305 -2.14 -9.55 2.67
C ILE A 305 -1.50 -10.87 2.26
N TYR A 306 -2.26 -11.96 2.25
CA TYR A 306 -1.78 -13.30 1.90
C TYR A 306 -1.25 -13.37 0.46
N ILE A 307 -2.00 -12.87 -0.52
CA ILE A 307 -1.56 -12.80 -1.91
C ILE A 307 -0.34 -11.89 -2.04
N LYS A 308 -0.37 -10.71 -1.39
CA LYS A 308 0.71 -9.74 -1.44
C LYS A 308 2.00 -10.24 -0.80
N HIS A 309 1.91 -11.12 0.21
CA HIS A 309 3.06 -11.78 0.80
C HIS A 309 3.91 -12.53 -0.23
N TYR A 310 3.29 -13.26 -1.17
CA TYR A 310 4.01 -13.97 -2.23
C TYR A 310 4.56 -13.03 -3.32
N ILE A 311 3.83 -11.97 -3.67
CA ILE A 311 4.27 -10.98 -4.67
C ILE A 311 5.46 -10.15 -4.15
N GLY A 312 5.47 -9.81 -2.86
CA GLY A 312 6.46 -8.94 -2.24
C GLY A 312 5.98 -7.49 -2.09
N ALA A 313 6.68 -6.70 -1.25
CA ALA A 313 6.25 -5.36 -0.85
C ALA A 313 6.18 -4.39 -2.03
N LEU A 314 7.26 -4.25 -2.79
CA LEU A 314 7.36 -3.42 -3.99
C LEU A 314 7.69 -4.29 -5.20
N SER A 315 6.96 -4.13 -6.28
CA SER A 315 7.06 -4.92 -7.51
C SER A 315 6.42 -4.18 -8.68
N ALA A 316 6.77 -4.55 -9.91
CA ALA A 316 6.03 -4.15 -11.10
C ALA A 316 4.61 -4.78 -11.17
N PHE A 317 4.29 -5.74 -10.32
CA PHE A 317 2.93 -6.27 -10.18
C PHE A 317 2.07 -5.32 -9.36
N CYS A 318 0.95 -4.87 -9.91
CA CYS A 318 0.08 -3.89 -9.25
C CYS A 318 -0.65 -4.50 -8.04
N GLY A 319 -0.47 -3.89 -6.86
CA GLY A 319 -1.15 -4.32 -5.63
C GLY A 319 -2.68 -4.16 -5.66
N ALA A 320 -3.22 -3.38 -6.59
CA ALA A 320 -4.67 -3.28 -6.81
C ALA A 320 -5.31 -4.65 -7.10
N VAL A 321 -4.57 -5.57 -7.76
CA VAL A 321 -5.06 -6.92 -8.07
C VAL A 321 -5.24 -7.74 -6.79
N SER A 322 -4.24 -7.79 -5.91
CA SER A 322 -4.35 -8.51 -4.63
C SER A 322 -5.44 -7.92 -3.73
N ALA A 323 -5.56 -6.60 -3.69
CA ALA A 323 -6.60 -5.93 -2.93
C ALA A 323 -8.01 -6.20 -3.48
N ALA A 324 -8.17 -6.20 -4.81
CA ALA A 324 -9.43 -6.56 -5.45
C ALA A 324 -9.79 -8.04 -5.24
N CYS A 325 -8.80 -8.97 -5.28
CA CYS A 325 -9.02 -10.36 -4.85
C CYS A 325 -9.57 -10.43 -3.42
N GLY A 326 -9.02 -9.64 -2.51
CA GLY A 326 -9.50 -9.55 -1.14
C GLY A 326 -10.95 -9.11 -1.05
N SER A 327 -11.31 -7.99 -1.69
CA SER A 327 -12.71 -7.50 -1.67
C SER A 327 -13.68 -8.44 -2.39
N GLY A 328 -13.29 -9.06 -3.51
CA GLY A 328 -14.08 -10.07 -4.20
C GLY A 328 -14.32 -11.34 -3.34
N ALA A 329 -13.27 -11.81 -2.66
CA ALA A 329 -13.37 -12.93 -1.71
C ALA A 329 -14.32 -12.61 -0.55
N ALA A 330 -14.25 -11.39 0.01
CA ALA A 330 -15.13 -10.93 1.07
C ALA A 330 -16.59 -10.81 0.64
N ILE A 331 -16.85 -10.33 -0.57
CA ILE A 331 -18.20 -10.27 -1.14
C ILE A 331 -18.73 -11.70 -1.30
N THR A 332 -17.92 -12.64 -1.81
CA THR A 332 -18.29 -14.05 -1.88
C THR A 332 -18.54 -14.66 -0.50
N PHE A 333 -17.73 -14.31 0.50
CA PHE A 333 -17.93 -14.71 1.89
C PHE A 333 -19.29 -14.21 2.44
N MET A 334 -19.69 -12.99 2.12
CA MET A 334 -21.01 -12.47 2.52
C MET A 334 -22.16 -13.24 1.86
N ALA A 335 -21.99 -13.70 0.62
CA ALA A 335 -23.00 -14.41 -0.14
C ALA A 335 -23.13 -15.89 0.23
N SER A 336 -22.03 -16.67 0.20
CA SER A 336 -22.02 -18.12 0.44
C SER A 336 -21.29 -18.52 1.72
N GLY A 337 -20.18 -17.86 2.03
CA GLY A 337 -19.36 -18.15 3.19
C GLY A 337 -18.46 -19.37 3.08
N ASP A 338 -18.48 -20.13 1.99
CA ASP A 338 -17.72 -21.37 1.88
C ASP A 338 -16.38 -21.22 1.16
N TYR A 339 -15.42 -22.08 1.54
CA TYR A 339 -14.06 -22.11 1.02
C TYR A 339 -14.00 -22.27 -0.51
N GLN A 340 -14.84 -23.11 -1.08
CA GLN A 340 -14.78 -23.42 -2.52
C GLN A 340 -15.17 -22.22 -3.37
N HIS A 341 -16.27 -21.53 -3.03
CA HIS A 341 -16.67 -20.32 -3.74
C HIS A 341 -15.66 -19.19 -3.59
N ILE A 342 -15.12 -19.01 -2.40
CA ILE A 342 -14.07 -18.01 -2.14
C ILE A 342 -12.80 -18.32 -2.95
N GLY A 343 -12.35 -19.58 -2.95
CA GLY A 343 -11.20 -20.02 -3.73
C GLY A 343 -11.39 -19.82 -5.23
N ARG A 344 -12.57 -20.15 -5.77
CA ARG A 344 -12.93 -19.89 -7.18
C ARG A 344 -12.88 -18.40 -7.52
N THR A 345 -13.38 -17.54 -6.62
CA THR A 345 -13.35 -16.09 -6.83
C THR A 345 -11.91 -15.59 -6.92
N ILE A 346 -11.03 -16.04 -6.03
CA ILE A 346 -9.61 -15.69 -6.05
C ILE A 346 -8.95 -16.19 -7.36
N THR A 347 -9.12 -17.45 -7.70
CA THR A 347 -8.55 -18.06 -8.92
C THR A 347 -9.01 -17.31 -10.18
N ASN A 348 -10.31 -17.07 -10.32
CA ASN A 348 -10.87 -16.36 -11.46
C ASN A 348 -10.36 -14.91 -11.55
N THR A 349 -10.18 -14.23 -10.42
CA THR A 349 -9.64 -12.86 -10.39
C THR A 349 -8.19 -12.84 -10.86
N LEU A 350 -7.34 -13.71 -10.29
CA LEU A 350 -5.92 -13.78 -10.61
C LEU A 350 -5.67 -14.16 -12.06
N ALA A 351 -6.42 -15.13 -12.59
CA ALA A 351 -6.32 -15.55 -13.99
C ALA A 351 -6.76 -14.45 -14.98
N ASN A 352 -7.67 -13.55 -14.58
CA ASN A 352 -8.18 -12.47 -15.43
C ASN A 352 -7.24 -11.25 -15.47
N VAL A 353 -6.86 -10.73 -14.29
CA VAL A 353 -6.13 -9.45 -14.19
C VAL A 353 -4.72 -9.56 -13.61
N GLY A 354 -4.20 -10.75 -13.48
CA GLY A 354 -2.87 -11.04 -12.96
C GLY A 354 -1.74 -10.61 -13.88
N GLY A 355 -1.68 -9.38 -14.27
CA GLY A 355 -0.64 -8.85 -15.16
C GLY A 355 -0.67 -7.33 -15.25
N ILE A 356 -1.54 -6.69 -14.47
CA ILE A 356 -1.58 -5.23 -14.43
C ILE A 356 -0.24 -4.70 -13.90
N VAL A 357 0.42 -3.91 -14.72
CA VAL A 357 1.74 -3.34 -14.42
C VAL A 357 1.62 -2.18 -13.44
N CYS A 358 2.49 -2.14 -12.43
CA CYS A 358 2.68 -1.01 -11.53
C CYS A 358 3.86 -0.16 -11.99
N ASP A 359 3.57 1.02 -12.50
CA ASP A 359 4.53 2.02 -12.97
C ASP A 359 4.58 3.26 -12.05
N GLY A 360 4.41 3.06 -10.75
CA GLY A 360 4.44 4.08 -9.71
C GLY A 360 3.07 4.66 -9.36
N ALA A 361 3.06 5.50 -8.31
CA ALA A 361 1.86 6.13 -7.79
C ALA A 361 1.46 7.35 -8.64
N LYS A 362 0.22 7.38 -9.12
CA LYS A 362 -0.31 8.45 -9.98
C LYS A 362 -1.82 8.34 -10.20
N SER A 363 -2.42 9.32 -10.87
CA SER A 363 -3.88 9.37 -11.11
C SER A 363 -4.43 8.12 -11.80
N SER A 364 -3.68 7.45 -12.71
CA SER A 364 -4.13 6.21 -13.35
C SER A 364 -4.28 5.02 -12.40
N CYS A 365 -3.83 5.12 -11.14
CA CYS A 365 -4.08 4.08 -10.13
C CYS A 365 -5.57 3.87 -9.89
N ALA A 366 -6.38 4.94 -9.92
CA ALA A 366 -7.83 4.84 -9.79
C ALA A 366 -8.47 3.97 -10.88
N ALA A 367 -8.03 4.12 -12.13
CA ALA A 367 -8.50 3.29 -13.24
C ALA A 367 -8.06 1.81 -13.10
N LYS A 368 -6.82 1.56 -12.65
CA LYS A 368 -6.33 0.19 -12.38
C LYS A 368 -7.10 -0.48 -11.25
N ILE A 369 -7.48 0.28 -10.22
CA ILE A 369 -8.35 -0.18 -9.12
C ILE A 369 -9.73 -0.55 -9.67
N ALA A 370 -10.38 0.34 -10.42
CA ALA A 370 -11.68 0.07 -11.01
C ALA A 370 -11.67 -1.19 -11.87
N ALA A 371 -10.67 -1.36 -12.74
CA ALA A 371 -10.50 -2.54 -13.57
C ALA A 371 -10.33 -3.82 -12.75
N SER A 372 -9.50 -3.77 -11.71
CA SER A 372 -9.25 -4.92 -10.82
C SER A 372 -10.49 -5.30 -10.01
N VAL A 373 -11.21 -4.32 -9.45
CA VAL A 373 -12.45 -4.53 -8.70
C VAL A 373 -13.53 -5.12 -9.64
N ASN A 374 -13.70 -4.56 -10.83
CA ASN A 374 -14.66 -5.11 -11.81
C ASN A 374 -14.36 -6.57 -12.18
N ALA A 375 -13.06 -6.92 -12.33
CA ALA A 375 -12.64 -8.29 -12.58
C ALA A 375 -12.95 -9.22 -11.39
N ALA A 376 -12.74 -8.76 -10.16
CA ALA A 376 -13.05 -9.52 -8.95
C ALA A 376 -14.56 -9.72 -8.76
N LEU A 377 -15.38 -8.74 -9.12
CA LEU A 377 -16.83 -8.86 -9.11
C LEU A 377 -17.33 -9.83 -10.18
N LEU A 378 -16.75 -9.80 -11.39
CA LEU A 378 -17.03 -10.82 -12.42
C LEU A 378 -16.67 -12.22 -11.88
N ALA A 379 -15.52 -12.36 -11.25
CA ALA A 379 -15.07 -13.61 -10.65
C ALA A 379 -16.00 -14.11 -9.53
N HIS A 380 -16.54 -13.20 -8.71
CA HIS A 380 -17.58 -13.51 -7.74
C HIS A 380 -18.83 -14.10 -8.42
N TYR A 381 -19.40 -13.45 -9.43
CA TYR A 381 -20.59 -13.94 -10.13
C TYR A 381 -20.34 -15.25 -10.87
N MET A 382 -19.13 -15.43 -11.45
CA MET A 382 -18.74 -16.72 -12.03
C MET A 382 -18.74 -17.80 -10.95
N SER A 383 -18.12 -17.54 -9.80
CA SER A 383 -18.04 -18.48 -8.68
C SER A 383 -19.43 -18.86 -8.17
N MET A 384 -20.32 -17.90 -7.97
CA MET A 384 -21.70 -18.14 -7.50
C MET A 384 -22.55 -18.92 -8.54
N SER A 385 -22.08 -19.03 -9.76
CA SER A 385 -22.67 -19.85 -10.84
C SER A 385 -21.88 -21.14 -11.09
N ASP A 386 -21.03 -21.57 -10.15
CA ASP A 386 -20.16 -22.75 -10.23
C ASP A 386 -19.19 -22.75 -11.40
N LYS A 387 -18.81 -21.56 -11.90
CA LYS A 387 -17.87 -21.39 -13.01
C LYS A 387 -16.49 -21.01 -12.51
N GLN A 388 -15.47 -21.68 -13.06
CA GLN A 388 -14.06 -21.46 -12.72
C GLN A 388 -13.17 -21.75 -13.92
N PHE A 389 -12.08 -21.03 -14.08
CA PHE A 389 -10.97 -21.41 -14.94
C PHE A 389 -10.33 -22.70 -14.42
N GLN A 390 -9.95 -23.62 -15.32
CA GLN A 390 -9.55 -24.96 -14.96
C GLN A 390 -8.04 -25.08 -14.75
N ALA A 391 -7.61 -26.04 -13.94
CA ALA A 391 -6.20 -26.37 -13.77
C ALA A 391 -5.54 -26.68 -15.11
N GLY A 392 -4.36 -26.11 -15.35
CA GLY A 392 -3.65 -26.20 -16.61
C GLY A 392 -4.02 -25.12 -17.64
N GLU A 393 -4.98 -24.25 -17.36
CA GLU A 393 -5.24 -23.05 -18.15
C GLU A 393 -4.26 -21.94 -17.71
N GLY A 394 -3.10 -21.91 -18.38
CA GLY A 394 -2.02 -20.98 -18.05
C GLY A 394 -1.37 -21.31 -16.70
N ILE A 395 -1.49 -20.36 -15.75
CA ILE A 395 -0.89 -20.47 -14.40
C ILE A 395 -1.86 -21.02 -13.35
N VAL A 396 -3.08 -21.36 -13.75
CA VAL A 396 -4.12 -21.86 -12.84
C VAL A 396 -3.81 -23.30 -12.44
N GLU A 397 -3.88 -23.57 -11.15
CA GLU A 397 -3.69 -24.88 -10.54
C GLU A 397 -4.99 -25.42 -9.97
N GLN A 398 -4.99 -26.71 -9.58
CA GLN A 398 -6.14 -27.36 -8.94
C GLN A 398 -6.41 -26.72 -7.57
N ASP A 399 -5.37 -26.37 -6.84
CA ASP A 399 -5.43 -25.71 -5.56
C ASP A 399 -5.28 -24.19 -5.75
N VAL A 400 -6.17 -23.44 -5.14
CA VAL A 400 -6.15 -21.98 -5.16
C VAL A 400 -4.85 -21.43 -4.55
N GLU A 401 -4.30 -22.07 -3.53
CA GLU A 401 -3.06 -21.63 -2.90
C GLU A 401 -1.86 -21.79 -3.84
N GLU A 402 -1.82 -22.83 -4.64
CA GLU A 402 -0.78 -23.00 -5.67
C GLU A 402 -0.94 -21.95 -6.79
N THR A 403 -2.17 -21.61 -7.18
CA THR A 403 -2.42 -20.50 -8.11
C THR A 403 -1.93 -19.16 -7.54
N ILE A 404 -2.15 -18.89 -6.26
CA ILE A 404 -1.64 -17.71 -5.54
C ILE A 404 -0.10 -17.68 -5.58
N LYS A 405 0.55 -18.81 -5.28
CA LYS A 405 2.01 -18.94 -5.29
C LYS A 405 2.59 -18.73 -6.69
N ASN A 406 1.99 -19.30 -7.74
CA ASN A 406 2.39 -19.10 -9.13
C ASN A 406 2.32 -17.62 -9.52
N MET A 407 1.22 -16.94 -9.18
CA MET A 407 1.08 -15.52 -9.42
C MET A 407 2.10 -14.69 -8.60
N GLY A 408 2.33 -15.08 -7.36
CA GLY A 408 3.35 -14.48 -6.51
C GLY A 408 4.75 -14.61 -7.09
N TYR A 409 5.09 -15.79 -7.62
CA TYR A 409 6.38 -16.02 -8.29
C TYR A 409 6.56 -15.12 -9.52
N ILE A 410 5.52 -14.99 -10.36
CA ILE A 410 5.55 -14.09 -11.51
C ILE A 410 5.77 -12.65 -11.04
N GLY A 411 5.05 -12.20 -10.03
CA GLY A 411 5.18 -10.84 -9.50
C GLY A 411 6.53 -10.55 -8.87
N ARG A 412 7.07 -11.50 -8.10
CA ARG A 412 8.32 -11.33 -7.33
C ARG A 412 9.57 -11.56 -8.19
N VAL A 413 9.55 -12.59 -9.02
CA VAL A 413 10.72 -13.04 -9.79
C VAL A 413 10.60 -12.65 -11.25
N GLY A 414 9.48 -12.99 -11.89
CA GLY A 414 9.28 -12.75 -13.33
C GLY A 414 9.24 -11.26 -13.69
N MET A 415 8.64 -10.44 -12.85
CA MET A 415 8.53 -8.99 -13.11
C MET A 415 9.70 -8.16 -12.56
N LYS A 416 10.76 -8.78 -12.03
CA LYS A 416 11.93 -8.04 -11.50
C LYS A 416 12.65 -7.23 -12.60
N SER A 417 12.83 -7.82 -13.79
CA SER A 417 13.39 -7.11 -14.94
C SER A 417 12.44 -6.04 -15.47
N THR A 418 11.15 -6.34 -15.54
CA THR A 418 10.10 -5.38 -15.92
C THR A 418 10.13 -4.14 -15.04
N ASP A 419 10.32 -4.30 -13.74
CA ASP A 419 10.41 -3.20 -12.77
C ASP A 419 11.60 -2.28 -13.06
N LYS A 420 12.75 -2.88 -13.40
CA LYS A 420 13.96 -2.15 -13.80
C LYS A 420 13.74 -1.37 -15.10
N GLU A 421 13.13 -1.99 -16.11
CA GLU A 421 12.87 -1.32 -17.40
C GLU A 421 11.84 -0.21 -17.29
N ILE A 422 10.82 -0.37 -16.46
CA ILE A 422 9.88 0.72 -16.15
C ILE A 422 10.64 1.91 -15.56
N LEU A 423 11.54 1.67 -14.61
CA LEU A 423 12.37 2.74 -14.03
C LEU A 423 13.24 3.40 -15.10
N ASN A 424 13.92 2.62 -15.95
CA ASN A 424 14.76 3.14 -17.03
C ASN A 424 13.98 4.06 -17.97
N VAL A 425 12.78 3.67 -18.38
CA VAL A 425 11.87 4.52 -19.18
C VAL A 425 11.53 5.80 -18.42
N MET A 426 11.19 5.73 -17.14
CA MET A 426 10.77 6.88 -16.34
C MET A 426 11.90 7.90 -16.09
N ILE A 427 13.16 7.47 -16.10
CA ILE A 427 14.33 8.34 -15.87
C ILE A 427 15.10 8.66 -17.17
N ASP A 428 14.49 8.39 -18.33
CA ASP A 428 15.05 8.66 -19.67
C ASP A 428 16.40 7.93 -19.93
N LYS A 429 16.59 6.76 -19.32
CA LYS A 429 17.75 5.88 -19.53
C LYS A 429 17.49 4.74 -20.52
N ALA A 430 16.24 4.50 -20.90
CA ALA A 430 15.89 3.50 -21.90
C ALA A 430 15.94 4.10 -23.31
N ASP A 431 16.68 3.50 -24.22
CA ASP A 431 16.56 3.77 -25.66
C ASP A 431 15.46 2.88 -26.23
N VAL A 432 14.22 3.40 -26.18
CA VAL A 432 13.03 2.63 -26.60
C VAL A 432 13.09 2.37 -28.13
N ASP A 433 13.52 3.36 -28.92
CA ASP A 433 13.54 3.26 -30.37
C ASP A 433 14.59 2.28 -30.87
N ALA A 434 15.73 2.19 -30.21
CA ALA A 434 16.79 1.25 -30.57
C ALA A 434 16.46 -0.23 -30.24
N ASN A 435 15.44 -0.47 -29.40
CA ASN A 435 15.07 -1.81 -28.94
C ASN A 435 13.71 -2.30 -29.54
N LEU A 436 13.10 -1.52 -30.44
CA LEU A 436 11.93 -1.88 -31.22
C LEU A 436 12.31 -2.17 -32.68
#